data_ff6c154fdf342574d4d65598005e07e1
#
_entry.id   ff6c154fdf342574d4d65598005e07e1
#
_cell.length_a   1.000
_cell.length_b   1.000
_cell.length_c   1.000
_cell.angle_alpha   90.00
_cell.angle_beta   90.00
_cell.angle_gamma   90.00
#
_symmetry.space_group_name_H-M   'P 1'
#
loop_
_entity.id
_entity.type
_entity.pdbx_description
1 polymer ?
#
loop_
_entity_poly.entity_id
_entity_poly.type
_entity_poly.pdbx_seq_one_letter_code
_entity_poly.pdbx_strand_id
1 'polypeptide(L)'
;FPYTTLFRSGSEFTFQLYLYEREHELEPVLEQILGALHTGVIQLGGQKSNGCGCIYFSQVLKSDYDMTKVDDRKAWAAETKPGEAILEKLEAQLADVDKQLHFELTGEVDSAILVKSITVRDYGEEAPDTEQMRTADGKLVIPATSIKGVVRGQMEKIAKFKGLSEMDIEQIFGKNSEKGKTGFLGQIHFFDAILEGGERPAQKRIHIDKFTGGVMYGELFAETPAYGKLKIRVDLEKEDKKAAGLVLMALRDIGIGILPLGSGSNVGRGYISGSELLIKEGTDVVAKIDLKKKQVETGADRISEYLKAAKAR
;
A
#
# COMPACT_ATOMS: atom_id res chain seq x y z
N PHE A 1 -16.73 -12.44 -21.33
CA PHE A 1 -16.27 -11.13 -20.89
C PHE A 1 -14.87 -10.93 -21.43
N PRO A 2 -14.59 -9.81 -22.17
CA PRO A 2 -13.21 -9.48 -22.45
C PRO A 2 -12.54 -9.30 -21.10
N TYR A 3 -11.55 -10.13 -20.80
CA TYR A 3 -10.66 -9.90 -19.67
C TYR A 3 -10.01 -8.56 -19.94
N THR A 4 -10.47 -7.52 -19.24
CA THR A 4 -9.71 -6.30 -19.10
C THR A 4 -8.38 -6.73 -18.53
N THR A 5 -7.31 -6.53 -19.28
CA THR A 5 -5.95 -6.76 -18.86
C THR A 5 -5.71 -5.87 -17.64
N LEU A 6 -5.95 -6.41 -16.45
CA LEU A 6 -5.59 -5.76 -15.22
C LEU A 6 -4.06 -5.81 -15.14
N PHE A 7 -3.43 -4.66 -15.18
CA PHE A 7 -2.02 -4.57 -14.88
C PHE A 7 -1.81 -5.04 -13.43
N ARG A 8 -0.90 -5.99 -13.26
CA ARG A 8 -0.53 -6.50 -11.94
C ARG A 8 0.59 -5.65 -11.37
N SER A 9 0.74 -5.64 -10.05
CA SER A 9 1.91 -5.07 -9.39
C SER A 9 3.19 -5.67 -9.99
N GLY A 10 4.19 -4.82 -10.29
CA GLY A 10 5.42 -5.21 -10.98
C GLY A 10 5.33 -5.23 -12.52
N SER A 11 4.20 -4.81 -13.12
CA SER A 11 4.14 -4.63 -14.58
C SER A 11 4.90 -3.37 -15.00
N GLU A 12 5.76 -3.50 -16.01
CA GLU A 12 6.54 -2.39 -16.55
C GLU A 12 5.96 -1.92 -17.89
N PHE A 13 5.99 -0.62 -18.13
CA PHE A 13 5.58 -0.02 -19.39
C PHE A 13 6.31 1.30 -19.64
N THR A 14 6.44 1.67 -20.90
CA THR A 14 7.00 2.94 -21.33
C THR A 14 5.90 3.77 -21.99
N PHE A 15 5.88 5.06 -21.70
CA PHE A 15 4.97 6.00 -22.37
C PHE A 15 5.71 7.28 -22.74
N GLN A 16 5.14 8.03 -23.68
CA GLN A 16 5.64 9.32 -24.12
C GLN A 16 4.55 10.36 -23.92
N LEU A 17 4.94 11.53 -23.44
CA LEU A 17 4.07 12.70 -23.31
C LEU A 17 4.64 13.83 -24.16
N TYR A 18 3.78 14.53 -24.87
CA TYR A 18 4.12 15.69 -25.66
C TYR A 18 3.42 16.91 -25.10
N LEU A 19 4.19 17.90 -24.67
CA LEU A 19 3.68 19.19 -24.24
C LEU A 19 3.95 20.20 -25.36
N TYR A 20 2.88 20.83 -25.87
CA TYR A 20 2.95 21.89 -26.86
C TYR A 20 2.62 23.21 -26.19
N GLU A 21 3.58 24.06 -26.02
CA GLU A 21 3.40 25.36 -25.38
C GLU A 21 4.16 26.47 -26.11
N ARG A 22 3.76 27.71 -25.90
CA ARG A 22 4.43 28.90 -26.48
C ARG A 22 5.34 29.61 -25.49
N GLU A 23 5.04 29.57 -24.22
CA GLU A 23 5.61 30.44 -23.18
C GLU A 23 6.14 29.69 -21.94
N HIS A 24 6.39 28.38 -22.02
CA HIS A 24 6.90 27.54 -20.91
C HIS A 24 6.11 27.62 -19.58
N GLU A 25 4.84 28.05 -19.61
CA GLU A 25 4.00 28.19 -18.41
C GLU A 25 3.49 26.84 -17.86
N LEU A 26 3.30 25.86 -18.72
CA LEU A 26 2.71 24.58 -18.39
C LEU A 26 3.75 23.53 -17.97
N GLU A 27 5.01 23.75 -18.30
CA GLU A 27 6.10 22.84 -17.99
C GLU A 27 6.20 22.54 -16.48
N PRO A 28 6.21 23.55 -15.57
CA PRO A 28 6.26 23.30 -14.12
C PRO A 28 5.05 22.49 -13.62
N VAL A 29 3.87 22.71 -14.23
CA VAL A 29 2.65 21.96 -13.87
C VAL A 29 2.78 20.49 -14.30
N LEU A 30 3.31 20.22 -15.49
CA LEU A 30 3.56 18.86 -15.94
C LEU A 30 4.58 18.14 -15.05
N GLU A 31 5.66 18.82 -14.68
CA GLU A 31 6.66 18.28 -13.76
C GLU A 31 6.04 17.93 -12.40
N GLN A 32 5.20 18.79 -11.83
CA GLN A 32 4.46 18.50 -10.60
C GLN A 32 3.53 17.30 -10.74
N ILE A 33 2.82 17.15 -11.86
CA ILE A 33 1.95 16.00 -12.12
C ILE A 33 2.77 14.71 -12.21
N LEU A 34 3.89 14.71 -12.94
CA LEU A 34 4.77 13.55 -13.07
C LEU A 34 5.34 13.12 -11.72
N GLY A 35 5.80 14.08 -10.94
CA GLY A 35 6.27 13.80 -9.62
C GLY A 35 5.18 13.25 -8.69
N ALA A 36 3.97 13.83 -8.71
CA ALA A 36 2.83 13.34 -7.94
C ALA A 36 2.39 11.92 -8.36
N LEU A 37 2.56 11.55 -9.63
CA LEU A 37 2.39 10.17 -10.11
C LEU A 37 3.46 9.24 -9.54
N HIS A 38 4.73 9.67 -9.55
CA HIS A 38 5.86 8.88 -9.06
C HIS A 38 5.77 8.57 -7.56
N THR A 39 5.32 9.53 -6.76
CA THR A 39 5.18 9.36 -5.30
C THR A 39 3.88 8.68 -4.88
N GLY A 40 2.95 8.44 -5.83
CA GLY A 40 1.66 7.84 -5.56
C GLY A 40 0.61 8.80 -5.00
N VAL A 41 0.90 10.11 -4.94
CA VAL A 41 -0.09 11.16 -4.61
C VAL A 41 -1.22 11.18 -5.65
N ILE A 42 -0.86 11.03 -6.93
CA ILE A 42 -1.82 10.79 -8.02
C ILE A 42 -1.74 9.33 -8.43
N GLN A 43 -2.89 8.65 -8.41
CA GLN A 43 -3.03 7.25 -8.83
C GLN A 43 -3.90 7.16 -10.08
N LEU A 44 -3.56 6.25 -11.01
CA LEU A 44 -4.33 6.03 -12.23
C LEU A 44 -5.37 4.93 -12.06
N GLY A 45 -6.52 5.10 -12.70
CA GLY A 45 -7.57 4.07 -12.74
C GLY A 45 -8.48 4.06 -11.51
N GLY A 46 -9.11 2.90 -11.27
CA GLY A 46 -10.02 2.66 -10.16
C GLY A 46 -9.35 1.98 -8.96
N GLN A 47 -10.11 1.79 -7.88
CA GLN A 47 -9.68 1.12 -6.65
C GLN A 47 -8.43 1.74 -5.97
N LYS A 48 -8.27 3.05 -6.10
CA LYS A 48 -7.12 3.81 -5.58
C LYS A 48 -6.91 3.57 -4.09
N SER A 49 -7.96 3.60 -3.28
CA SER A 49 -7.88 3.33 -1.85
C SER A 49 -7.48 1.88 -1.48
N ASN A 50 -7.36 1.00 -2.49
CA ASN A 50 -6.89 -0.38 -2.36
C ASN A 50 -5.45 -0.54 -2.88
N GLY A 51 -4.72 0.55 -3.06
CA GLY A 51 -3.35 0.55 -3.55
C GLY A 51 -3.19 0.34 -5.05
N CYS A 52 -4.30 0.35 -5.82
CA CYS A 52 -4.22 0.22 -7.27
C CYS A 52 -3.86 1.56 -7.92
N GLY A 53 -3.11 1.50 -9.02
CA GLY A 53 -2.81 2.66 -9.86
C GLY A 53 -1.60 3.49 -9.45
N CYS A 54 -0.82 3.07 -8.48
CA CYS A 54 0.48 3.67 -8.17
C CYS A 54 1.48 3.34 -9.29
N ILE A 55 2.20 4.35 -9.73
CA ILE A 55 3.23 4.25 -10.77
C ILE A 55 4.54 4.76 -10.18
N TYR A 56 5.60 3.99 -10.38
CA TYR A 56 6.95 4.38 -10.00
C TYR A 56 7.79 4.47 -11.26
N PHE A 57 8.36 5.64 -11.51
CA PHE A 57 9.26 5.82 -12.64
C PHE A 57 10.65 5.27 -12.30
N SER A 58 11.20 4.43 -13.15
CA SER A 58 12.61 4.05 -13.12
C SER A 58 13.48 5.14 -13.76
N GLN A 59 12.92 5.86 -14.74
CA GLN A 59 13.58 6.93 -15.45
C GLN A 59 12.56 7.89 -16.06
N VAL A 60 12.85 9.18 -16.05
CA VAL A 60 12.12 10.22 -16.78
C VAL A 60 13.12 11.02 -17.59
N LEU A 61 12.96 11.01 -18.90
CA LEU A 61 13.79 11.75 -19.85
C LEU A 61 12.97 12.89 -20.45
N LYS A 62 13.52 14.10 -20.46
CA LYS A 62 12.93 15.31 -21.03
C LYS A 62 13.78 15.79 -22.19
N SER A 63 13.16 16.13 -23.30
CA SER A 63 13.81 16.75 -24.47
C SER A 63 13.00 17.94 -24.93
N ASP A 64 13.63 19.10 -25.02
CA ASP A 64 13.00 20.34 -25.47
C ASP A 64 13.34 20.63 -26.93
N TYR A 65 12.34 20.99 -27.72
CA TYR A 65 12.48 21.28 -29.13
C TYR A 65 11.87 22.65 -29.47
N ASP A 66 12.67 23.54 -30.01
CA ASP A 66 12.18 24.79 -30.55
C ASP A 66 11.71 24.60 -32.00
N MET A 67 10.40 24.47 -32.17
CA MET A 67 9.79 24.23 -33.49
C MET A 67 9.92 25.39 -34.47
N THR A 68 10.44 26.54 -34.07
CA THR A 68 10.81 27.62 -35.01
C THR A 68 12.13 27.34 -35.71
N LYS A 69 13.01 26.51 -35.11
CA LYS A 69 14.31 26.15 -35.68
C LYS A 69 14.24 24.90 -36.55
N VAL A 70 14.88 24.95 -37.70
CA VAL A 70 14.87 23.84 -38.69
C VAL A 70 15.58 22.60 -38.12
N ASP A 71 16.67 22.78 -37.37
CA ASP A 71 17.46 21.67 -36.83
C ASP A 71 16.70 20.96 -35.71
N ASP A 72 15.98 21.68 -34.84
CA ASP A 72 15.14 21.07 -33.80
C ASP A 72 13.94 20.31 -34.40
N ARG A 73 13.33 20.83 -35.47
CA ARG A 73 12.30 20.08 -36.24
C ARG A 73 12.80 18.77 -36.81
N LYS A 74 14.02 18.79 -37.40
CA LYS A 74 14.65 17.57 -37.91
C LYS A 74 14.99 16.59 -36.80
N ALA A 75 15.57 17.08 -35.71
CA ALA A 75 15.91 16.27 -34.53
C ALA A 75 14.67 15.65 -33.89
N TRP A 76 13.57 16.40 -33.79
CA TRP A 76 12.27 15.88 -33.31
C TRP A 76 11.72 14.79 -34.23
N ALA A 77 11.72 15.01 -35.53
CA ALA A 77 11.22 14.03 -36.50
C ALA A 77 12.07 12.75 -36.58
N ALA A 78 13.35 12.84 -36.22
CA ALA A 78 14.29 11.73 -36.20
C ALA A 78 14.49 11.13 -34.80
N GLU A 79 13.88 11.70 -33.78
CA GLU A 79 14.03 11.32 -32.34
C GLU A 79 15.51 11.24 -31.90
N THR A 80 16.33 12.18 -32.39
CA THR A 80 17.80 12.12 -32.20
C THR A 80 18.32 12.96 -31.05
N LYS A 81 17.50 13.85 -30.45
CA LYS A 81 17.94 14.70 -29.36
C LYS A 81 17.94 13.88 -28.05
N PRO A 82 19.08 13.79 -27.36
CA PRO A 82 19.16 13.07 -26.10
C PRO A 82 18.29 13.75 -25.05
N GLY A 83 17.57 12.93 -24.26
CA GLY A 83 16.78 13.43 -23.13
C GLY A 83 17.63 13.70 -21.90
N GLU A 84 17.32 14.76 -21.20
CA GLU A 84 17.85 15.04 -19.86
C GLU A 84 17.11 14.20 -18.81
N ALA A 85 17.83 13.57 -17.89
CA ALA A 85 17.22 12.84 -16.77
C ALA A 85 16.72 13.83 -15.71
N ILE A 86 15.42 13.86 -15.46
CA ILE A 86 14.79 14.84 -14.55
C ILE A 86 14.14 14.20 -13.31
N LEU A 87 14.27 12.88 -13.09
CA LEU A 87 13.58 12.18 -12.00
C LEU A 87 13.94 12.76 -10.62
N GLU A 88 15.22 12.97 -10.33
CA GLU A 88 15.68 13.55 -9.06
C GLU A 88 15.10 14.96 -8.82
N LYS A 89 15.00 15.77 -9.91
CA LYS A 89 14.38 17.10 -9.84
C LYS A 89 12.90 17.00 -9.47
N LEU A 90 12.16 16.04 -10.06
CA LEU A 90 10.75 15.82 -9.77
C LEU A 90 10.52 15.40 -8.32
N GLU A 91 11.36 14.52 -7.79
CA GLU A 91 11.30 14.09 -6.38
C GLU A 91 11.56 15.26 -5.42
N ALA A 92 12.57 16.08 -5.70
CA ALA A 92 12.91 17.26 -4.88
C ALA A 92 11.79 18.30 -4.85
N GLN A 93 11.15 18.57 -5.99
CA GLN A 93 10.06 19.56 -6.08
C GLN A 93 8.80 19.13 -5.31
N LEU A 94 8.55 17.83 -5.19
CA LEU A 94 7.38 17.32 -4.48
C LEU A 94 7.53 17.32 -2.98
N ALA A 95 8.76 17.27 -2.45
CA ALA A 95 9.00 17.34 -1.02
C ALA A 95 8.34 18.57 -0.37
N ASP A 96 8.24 19.68 -1.12
CA ASP A 96 7.62 20.93 -0.64
C ASP A 96 6.09 20.97 -0.81
N VAL A 97 5.50 20.09 -1.61
CA VAL A 97 4.07 20.12 -1.99
C VAL A 97 3.27 19.02 -1.30
N ASP A 98 3.91 17.93 -0.91
CA ASP A 98 3.27 16.80 -0.26
C ASP A 98 2.88 17.16 1.19
N LYS A 99 1.56 17.31 1.42
CA LYS A 99 0.96 17.55 2.73
C LYS A 99 0.22 16.33 3.28
N GLN A 100 0.48 15.17 2.70
CA GLN A 100 -0.13 13.94 3.17
C GLN A 100 0.56 13.47 4.46
N LEU A 101 -0.21 12.78 5.30
CA LEU A 101 0.35 12.04 6.42
C LEU A 101 0.65 10.62 5.99
N HIS A 102 1.91 10.23 6.08
CA HIS A 102 2.38 8.88 5.78
C HIS A 102 2.67 8.13 7.07
N PHE A 103 2.05 6.98 7.23
CA PHE A 103 2.31 6.05 8.33
C PHE A 103 3.11 4.88 7.78
N GLU A 104 4.28 4.62 8.33
CA GLU A 104 5.15 3.50 7.94
C GLU A 104 5.41 2.61 9.15
N LEU A 105 4.92 1.37 9.09
CA LEU A 105 5.22 0.33 10.07
C LEU A 105 6.28 -0.61 9.49
N THR A 106 7.44 -0.65 10.08
CA THR A 106 8.51 -1.62 9.76
C THR A 106 8.51 -2.75 10.76
N GLY A 107 8.65 -3.99 10.29
CA GLY A 107 8.66 -5.15 11.16
C GLY A 107 9.04 -6.43 10.43
N GLU A 108 8.92 -7.54 11.12
CA GLU A 108 9.20 -8.87 10.63
C GLU A 108 8.06 -9.82 11.01
N VAL A 109 7.76 -10.78 10.15
CA VAL A 109 6.78 -11.83 10.43
C VAL A 109 7.34 -12.79 11.47
N ASP A 110 6.67 -12.95 12.62
CA ASP A 110 7.15 -13.77 13.74
C ASP A 110 7.37 -15.24 13.37
N SER A 111 6.38 -15.86 12.72
CA SER A 111 6.44 -17.29 12.36
C SER A 111 6.27 -17.49 10.87
N ALA A 112 5.11 -17.17 10.37
CA ALA A 112 4.73 -17.29 8.97
C ALA A 112 3.52 -16.41 8.68
N ILE A 113 3.33 -16.05 7.40
CA ILE A 113 2.16 -15.36 6.89
C ILE A 113 1.66 -16.06 5.65
N LEU A 114 0.34 -16.08 5.45
CA LEU A 114 -0.28 -16.60 4.25
C LEU A 114 -1.43 -15.68 3.82
N VAL A 115 -1.21 -15.01 2.71
CA VAL A 115 -2.28 -14.37 1.94
C VAL A 115 -2.43 -15.19 0.68
N LYS A 116 -3.52 -15.94 0.58
CA LYS A 116 -3.71 -16.97 -0.44
C LYS A 116 -3.70 -16.40 -1.85
N SER A 117 -2.82 -16.93 -2.71
CA SER A 117 -2.89 -16.69 -4.15
C SER A 117 -4.09 -17.40 -4.75
N ILE A 118 -4.70 -16.80 -5.79
CA ILE A 118 -5.79 -17.43 -6.56
C ILE A 118 -5.22 -18.49 -7.51
N THR A 119 -3.98 -18.29 -7.96
CA THR A 119 -3.28 -19.20 -8.89
C THR A 119 -2.10 -19.84 -8.17
N VAL A 120 -2.04 -21.16 -8.21
CA VAL A 120 -0.88 -21.94 -7.78
C VAL A 120 0.10 -22.06 -8.95
N ARG A 121 1.39 -21.94 -8.69
CA ARG A 121 2.43 -21.99 -9.74
C ARG A 121 2.69 -23.39 -10.24
N ASP A 122 2.52 -24.38 -9.40
CA ASP A 122 2.80 -25.77 -9.69
C ASP A 122 1.51 -26.59 -9.61
N TYR A 123 1.35 -27.53 -10.54
CA TYR A 123 0.18 -28.40 -10.67
C TYR A 123 0.51 -29.89 -10.57
N GLY A 124 1.70 -30.22 -10.04
CA GLY A 124 2.09 -31.61 -9.78
C GLY A 124 1.35 -32.22 -8.59
N GLU A 125 1.43 -33.53 -8.42
CA GLU A 125 0.80 -34.24 -7.29
C GLU A 125 1.30 -33.77 -5.91
N GLU A 126 2.50 -33.15 -5.85
CA GLU A 126 3.07 -32.59 -4.63
C GLU A 126 2.87 -31.06 -4.51
N ALA A 127 2.19 -30.44 -5.47
CA ALA A 127 1.94 -29.01 -5.45
C ALA A 127 1.09 -28.60 -4.24
N PRO A 128 1.35 -27.41 -3.64
CA PRO A 128 0.50 -26.92 -2.57
C PRO A 128 -0.86 -26.48 -3.12
N ASP A 129 -1.91 -26.72 -2.34
CA ASP A 129 -3.27 -26.24 -2.68
C ASP A 129 -3.33 -24.71 -2.64
N THR A 130 -2.52 -24.10 -1.78
CA THR A 130 -2.42 -22.64 -1.65
C THR A 130 -1.01 -22.21 -1.32
N GLU A 131 -0.59 -21.08 -1.92
CA GLU A 131 0.70 -20.44 -1.66
C GLU A 131 0.55 -18.95 -1.35
N GLN A 132 1.61 -18.35 -0.79
CA GLN A 132 1.67 -16.92 -0.56
C GLN A 132 1.58 -16.15 -1.88
N MET A 133 0.76 -15.09 -1.89
CA MET A 133 0.61 -14.20 -3.05
C MET A 133 1.93 -13.56 -3.46
N ARG A 134 2.11 -13.42 -4.78
CA ARG A 134 3.28 -12.80 -5.41
C ARG A 134 2.86 -11.72 -6.38
N THR A 135 3.76 -10.78 -6.58
CA THR A 135 3.70 -9.77 -7.64
C THR A 135 3.97 -10.43 -9.00
N ALA A 136 3.80 -9.68 -10.09
CA ALA A 136 4.08 -10.16 -11.45
C ALA A 136 5.56 -10.52 -11.66
N ASP A 137 6.47 -9.79 -11.00
CA ASP A 137 7.92 -10.03 -10.99
C ASP A 137 8.36 -11.09 -9.95
N GLY A 138 7.39 -11.79 -9.33
CA GLY A 138 7.62 -12.94 -8.47
C GLY A 138 7.96 -12.65 -7.01
N LYS A 139 7.99 -11.39 -6.57
CA LYS A 139 8.23 -11.02 -5.17
C LYS A 139 7.04 -11.41 -4.29
N LEU A 140 7.33 -11.87 -3.09
CA LEU A 140 6.29 -12.14 -2.09
C LEU A 140 5.63 -10.84 -1.66
N VAL A 141 4.29 -10.81 -1.60
CA VAL A 141 3.54 -9.58 -1.33
C VAL A 141 2.36 -9.81 -0.39
N ILE A 142 2.11 -8.83 0.47
CA ILE A 142 0.85 -8.68 1.19
C ILE A 142 0.10 -7.56 0.48
N PRO A 143 -0.99 -7.86 -0.24
CA PRO A 143 -1.69 -6.84 -1.01
C PRO A 143 -2.36 -5.80 -0.12
N ALA A 144 -2.42 -4.57 -0.60
CA ALA A 144 -3.05 -3.44 0.07
C ALA A 144 -4.49 -3.73 0.51
N THR A 145 -5.23 -4.53 -0.28
CA THR A 145 -6.59 -4.97 0.06
C THR A 145 -6.66 -5.78 1.35
N SER A 146 -5.68 -6.65 1.60
CA SER A 146 -5.59 -7.43 2.83
C SER A 146 -5.24 -6.55 4.03
N ILE A 147 -4.30 -5.62 3.86
CA ILE A 147 -3.92 -4.65 4.89
C ILE A 147 -5.12 -3.75 5.22
N LYS A 148 -5.78 -3.20 4.19
CA LYS A 148 -6.98 -2.36 4.35
C LYS A 148 -8.09 -3.06 5.10
N GLY A 149 -8.39 -4.33 4.77
CA GLY A 149 -9.44 -5.10 5.44
C GLY A 149 -9.17 -5.25 6.94
N VAL A 150 -7.94 -5.58 7.30
CA VAL A 150 -7.55 -5.75 8.71
C VAL A 150 -7.53 -4.42 9.45
N VAL A 151 -6.93 -3.38 8.88
CA VAL A 151 -6.88 -2.04 9.48
C VAL A 151 -8.28 -1.47 9.65
N ARG A 152 -9.14 -1.56 8.62
CA ARG A 152 -10.53 -1.09 8.69
C ARG A 152 -11.30 -1.79 9.82
N GLY A 153 -11.26 -3.11 9.86
CA GLY A 153 -11.95 -3.87 10.92
C GLY A 153 -11.46 -3.53 12.32
N GLN A 154 -10.17 -3.22 12.49
CA GLN A 154 -9.63 -2.77 13.77
C GLN A 154 -10.05 -1.34 14.09
N MET A 155 -10.01 -0.43 13.13
CA MET A 155 -10.48 0.95 13.31
C MET A 155 -11.97 1.00 13.68
N GLU A 156 -12.82 0.16 13.06
CA GLU A 156 -14.23 0.02 13.41
C GLU A 156 -14.43 -0.43 14.87
N LYS A 157 -13.66 -1.41 15.32
CA LYS A 157 -13.68 -1.87 16.73
C LYS A 157 -13.23 -0.77 17.69
N ILE A 158 -12.13 -0.08 17.37
CA ILE A 158 -11.60 1.02 18.19
C ILE A 158 -12.62 2.18 18.22
N ALA A 159 -13.18 2.55 17.06
CA ALA A 159 -14.19 3.61 16.95
C ALA A 159 -15.41 3.31 17.82
N LYS A 160 -15.95 2.10 17.73
CA LYS A 160 -17.07 1.66 18.57
C LYS A 160 -16.73 1.73 20.06
N PHE A 161 -15.55 1.25 20.46
CA PHE A 161 -15.10 1.33 21.86
C PHE A 161 -14.93 2.77 22.36
N LYS A 162 -14.51 3.68 21.47
CA LYS A 162 -14.30 5.11 21.75
C LYS A 162 -15.59 5.95 21.63
N GLY A 163 -16.73 5.35 21.26
CA GLY A 163 -18.02 6.04 21.08
C GLY A 163 -18.13 6.85 19.78
N LEU A 164 -17.27 6.59 18.80
CA LEU A 164 -17.35 7.19 17.47
C LEU A 164 -18.46 6.54 16.64
N SER A 165 -19.01 7.28 15.67
CA SER A 165 -20.08 6.81 14.80
C SER A 165 -19.53 6.00 13.60
N GLU A 166 -20.41 5.21 12.96
CA GLU A 166 -20.07 4.54 11.70
C GLU A 166 -19.77 5.57 10.59
N MET A 167 -20.40 6.73 10.59
CA MET A 167 -20.12 7.81 9.65
C MET A 167 -18.67 8.31 9.74
N ASP A 168 -18.07 8.32 10.92
CA ASP A 168 -16.67 8.71 11.07
C ASP A 168 -15.75 7.74 10.29
N ILE A 169 -16.05 6.46 10.29
CA ILE A 169 -15.30 5.44 9.54
C ILE A 169 -15.61 5.52 8.03
N GLU A 170 -16.88 5.72 7.65
CA GLU A 170 -17.25 5.92 6.24
C GLU A 170 -16.53 7.12 5.62
N GLN A 171 -16.39 8.23 6.36
CA GLN A 171 -15.64 9.41 5.88
C GLN A 171 -14.16 9.09 5.61
N ILE A 172 -13.55 8.21 6.39
CA ILE A 172 -12.15 7.83 6.21
C ILE A 172 -11.99 6.88 5.01
N PHE A 173 -12.83 5.83 4.92
CA PHE A 173 -12.68 4.77 3.92
C PHE A 173 -13.45 4.99 2.62
N GLY A 174 -14.35 5.95 2.60
CA GLY A 174 -15.29 6.17 1.51
C GLY A 174 -16.52 5.28 1.60
N LYS A 175 -17.51 5.61 0.78
CA LYS A 175 -18.76 4.87 0.65
C LYS A 175 -19.11 4.63 -0.82
N ASN A 176 -19.48 3.41 -1.14
CA ASN A 176 -19.94 3.07 -2.49
C ASN A 176 -21.28 3.75 -2.80
N SER A 177 -21.48 4.08 -4.08
CA SER A 177 -22.77 4.53 -4.57
C SER A 177 -23.76 3.38 -4.54
N GLU A 178 -24.87 3.57 -3.86
CA GLU A 178 -26.03 2.68 -3.85
C GLU A 178 -27.18 3.32 -4.64
N LYS A 179 -28.18 2.50 -5.07
CA LYS A 179 -29.37 3.05 -5.77
C LYS A 179 -30.01 4.19 -4.97
N GLY A 180 -29.95 5.40 -5.53
CA GLY A 180 -30.52 6.61 -4.93
C GLY A 180 -29.64 7.34 -3.91
N LYS A 181 -28.38 6.88 -3.67
CA LYS A 181 -27.42 7.56 -2.80
C LYS A 181 -26.09 7.75 -3.51
N THR A 182 -25.57 8.96 -3.47
CA THR A 182 -24.25 9.28 -4.02
C THR A 182 -23.15 8.71 -3.12
N GLY A 183 -22.24 7.93 -3.68
CA GLY A 183 -21.02 7.51 -3.00
C GLY A 183 -20.00 8.65 -2.92
N PHE A 184 -18.99 8.49 -2.09
CA PHE A 184 -17.86 9.41 -1.99
C PHE A 184 -16.54 8.65 -1.75
N LEU A 185 -15.44 9.25 -2.17
CA LEU A 185 -14.10 8.69 -1.99
C LEU A 185 -13.65 8.83 -0.54
N GLY A 186 -12.93 7.85 -0.05
CA GLY A 186 -12.22 7.92 1.23
C GLY A 186 -10.94 8.74 1.09
N GLN A 187 -10.38 9.10 2.23
CA GLN A 187 -9.15 9.89 2.34
C GLN A 187 -7.93 9.04 2.74
N ILE A 188 -8.08 7.71 2.82
CA ILE A 188 -7.04 6.78 3.25
C ILE A 188 -6.62 5.88 2.08
N HIS A 189 -5.32 5.75 1.89
CA HIS A 189 -4.69 4.92 0.85
C HIS A 189 -3.80 3.87 1.48
N PHE A 190 -3.86 2.67 0.94
CA PHE A 190 -3.06 1.52 1.36
C PHE A 190 -2.17 1.08 0.20
N PHE A 191 -1.00 0.59 0.51
CA PHE A 191 -0.03 0.13 -0.48
C PHE A 191 0.30 -1.34 -0.25
N ASP A 192 0.70 -2.01 -1.32
CA ASP A 192 1.21 -3.37 -1.24
C ASP A 192 2.49 -3.39 -0.39
N ALA A 193 2.60 -4.35 0.51
CA ALA A 193 3.80 -4.54 1.30
C ALA A 193 4.59 -5.72 0.75
N ILE A 194 5.78 -5.45 0.23
CA ILE A 194 6.72 -6.48 -0.21
C ILE A 194 7.29 -7.18 1.02
N LEU A 195 7.33 -8.50 0.96
CA LEU A 195 7.91 -9.33 2.00
C LEU A 195 9.32 -9.75 1.59
N GLU A 196 10.31 -9.15 2.25
CA GLU A 196 11.73 -9.45 2.05
C GLU A 196 12.12 -10.68 2.87
N GLY A 197 12.02 -11.84 2.25
CA GLY A 197 12.27 -13.12 2.93
C GLY A 197 12.11 -14.30 1.99
N GLY A 198 11.47 -15.35 2.47
CA GLY A 198 11.29 -16.60 1.72
C GLY A 198 9.98 -17.30 2.03
N GLU A 199 9.80 -18.44 1.42
CA GLU A 199 8.70 -19.34 1.70
C GLU A 199 9.12 -20.42 2.70
N ARG A 200 8.17 -20.86 3.52
CA ARG A 200 8.32 -22.07 4.33
C ARG A 200 8.07 -23.30 3.45
N PRO A 201 8.63 -24.46 3.79
CA PRO A 201 8.22 -25.71 3.15
C PRO A 201 6.71 -25.92 3.23
N ALA A 202 6.15 -26.61 2.25
CA ALA A 202 4.74 -26.91 2.20
C ALA A 202 4.28 -27.61 3.50
N GLN A 203 3.29 -27.04 4.14
CA GLN A 203 2.72 -27.54 5.40
C GLN A 203 1.44 -28.30 5.08
N LYS A 204 1.50 -29.63 5.20
CA LYS A 204 0.33 -30.49 5.03
C LYS A 204 -0.51 -30.49 6.31
N ARG A 205 -1.82 -30.29 6.19
CA ARG A 205 -2.79 -30.27 7.28
C ARG A 205 -3.94 -31.19 6.99
N ILE A 206 -4.55 -31.70 8.05
CA ILE A 206 -5.74 -32.52 8.01
C ILE A 206 -6.81 -31.91 8.90
N HIS A 207 -8.06 -32.11 8.56
CA HIS A 207 -9.18 -31.81 9.44
C HIS A 207 -9.55 -33.06 10.23
N ILE A 208 -9.64 -32.90 11.53
CA ILE A 208 -10.05 -34.00 12.45
C ILE A 208 -11.49 -33.79 12.84
N ASP A 209 -12.34 -34.78 12.62
CA ASP A 209 -13.70 -34.78 13.08
C ASP A 209 -13.76 -34.77 14.61
N LYS A 210 -14.55 -33.87 15.18
CA LYS A 210 -14.60 -33.65 16.62
C LYS A 210 -15.30 -34.81 17.39
N PHE A 211 -16.13 -35.57 16.71
CA PHE A 211 -16.92 -36.64 17.32
C PHE A 211 -16.20 -37.99 17.21
N THR A 212 -15.66 -38.28 16.05
CA THR A 212 -15.00 -39.57 15.78
C THR A 212 -13.51 -39.56 16.09
N GLY A 213 -12.88 -38.37 16.16
CA GLY A 213 -11.44 -38.25 16.25
C GLY A 213 -10.68 -38.70 15.01
N GLY A 214 -11.41 -39.10 13.94
CA GLY A 214 -10.83 -39.54 12.70
C GLY A 214 -10.52 -38.40 11.73
N VAL A 215 -9.66 -38.66 10.74
CA VAL A 215 -9.38 -37.72 9.65
C VAL A 215 -10.59 -37.65 8.72
N MET A 216 -11.05 -36.46 8.42
CA MET A 216 -12.12 -36.25 7.44
C MET A 216 -11.60 -36.54 6.03
N TYR A 217 -12.33 -37.36 5.30
CA TYR A 217 -11.97 -37.75 3.94
C TYR A 217 -11.96 -36.54 3.00
N GLY A 218 -10.90 -36.37 2.21
CA GLY A 218 -10.76 -35.29 1.25
C GLY A 218 -10.31 -33.94 1.86
N GLU A 219 -10.04 -33.89 3.16
CA GLU A 219 -9.60 -32.66 3.85
C GLU A 219 -8.10 -32.69 4.19
N LEU A 220 -7.27 -33.20 3.28
CA LEU A 220 -5.84 -32.98 3.27
C LEU A 220 -5.56 -31.77 2.40
N PHE A 221 -4.95 -30.75 2.96
CA PHE A 221 -4.52 -29.56 2.23
C PHE A 221 -3.09 -29.18 2.56
N ALA A 222 -2.39 -28.72 1.52
CA ALA A 222 -1.01 -28.27 1.59
C ALA A 222 -0.93 -26.75 1.38
N GLU A 223 -0.23 -26.05 2.26
CA GLU A 223 -0.08 -24.60 2.20
C GLU A 223 1.39 -24.21 2.27
N THR A 224 1.81 -23.28 1.42
CA THR A 224 3.16 -22.72 1.41
C THR A 224 3.14 -21.27 1.92
N PRO A 225 3.25 -21.06 3.24
CA PRO A 225 3.31 -19.73 3.82
C PRO A 225 4.70 -19.11 3.66
N ALA A 226 4.78 -17.79 3.82
CA ALA A 226 6.02 -17.02 3.71
C ALA A 226 6.46 -16.44 5.06
N TYR A 227 7.67 -15.91 5.09
CA TYR A 227 8.26 -15.18 6.22
C TYR A 227 9.18 -14.08 5.69
N GLY A 228 9.50 -13.12 6.53
CA GLY A 228 10.47 -12.07 6.20
C GLY A 228 10.15 -10.72 6.82
N LYS A 229 10.96 -9.74 6.44
CA LYS A 229 10.78 -8.35 6.83
C LYS A 229 9.80 -7.67 5.90
N LEU A 230 9.10 -6.67 6.40
CA LEU A 230 8.14 -5.90 5.61
C LEU A 230 8.04 -4.46 6.11
N LYS A 231 7.57 -3.61 5.22
CA LYS A 231 7.16 -2.24 5.52
C LYS A 231 5.71 -2.07 5.06
N ILE A 232 4.82 -1.72 5.98
CA ILE A 232 3.43 -1.36 5.68
C ILE A 232 3.34 0.15 5.61
N ARG A 233 2.84 0.68 4.49
CA ARG A 233 2.56 2.09 4.29
C ARG A 233 1.07 2.35 4.20
N VAL A 234 0.62 3.38 4.91
CA VAL A 234 -0.75 3.90 4.87
C VAL A 234 -0.67 5.40 4.80
N ASP A 235 -1.37 6.01 3.85
CA ASP A 235 -1.37 7.46 3.66
C ASP A 235 -2.75 8.04 3.93
N LEU A 236 -2.80 9.24 4.49
CA LEU A 236 -3.99 10.07 4.63
C LEU A 236 -3.83 11.33 3.78
N GLU A 237 -4.77 11.60 2.88
CA GLU A 237 -4.73 12.77 1.97
C GLU A 237 -4.76 14.11 2.70
N LYS A 238 -5.33 14.14 3.90
CA LYS A 238 -5.49 15.36 4.72
C LYS A 238 -5.13 15.08 6.16
N GLU A 239 -4.66 16.11 6.85
CA GLU A 239 -4.48 16.04 8.30
C GLU A 239 -5.84 15.96 9.01
N ASP A 240 -6.42 14.76 9.04
CA ASP A 240 -7.55 14.45 9.93
C ASP A 240 -7.00 13.77 11.19
N LYS A 241 -6.90 14.54 12.28
CA LYS A 241 -6.34 14.08 13.55
C LYS A 241 -7.09 12.88 14.14
N LYS A 242 -8.39 12.77 13.89
CA LYS A 242 -9.19 11.61 14.33
C LYS A 242 -8.82 10.37 13.53
N ALA A 243 -8.77 10.48 12.20
CA ALA A 243 -8.34 9.41 11.33
C ALA A 243 -6.89 8.99 11.64
N ALA A 244 -5.98 9.96 11.80
CA ALA A 244 -4.59 9.72 12.17
C ALA A 244 -4.47 8.91 13.48
N GLY A 245 -5.24 9.27 14.50
CA GLY A 245 -5.25 8.54 15.77
C GLY A 245 -5.77 7.10 15.65
N LEU A 246 -6.79 6.87 14.82
CA LEU A 246 -7.32 5.53 14.56
C LEU A 246 -6.32 4.66 13.77
N VAL A 247 -5.70 5.22 12.72
CA VAL A 247 -4.65 4.54 11.93
C VAL A 247 -3.46 4.19 12.81
N LEU A 248 -2.99 5.14 13.62
CA LEU A 248 -1.89 4.94 14.55
C LEU A 248 -2.15 3.77 15.51
N MET A 249 -3.35 3.71 16.10
CA MET A 249 -3.72 2.61 17.00
C MET A 249 -3.81 1.27 16.27
N ALA A 250 -4.39 1.22 15.08
CA ALA A 250 -4.51 0.00 14.30
C ALA A 250 -3.13 -0.53 13.85
N LEU A 251 -2.25 0.34 13.34
CA LEU A 251 -0.89 -0.06 12.96
C LEU A 251 -0.03 -0.48 14.15
N ARG A 252 -0.18 0.22 15.29
CA ARG A 252 0.45 -0.23 16.54
C ARG A 252 0.02 -1.65 16.90
N ASP A 253 -1.28 -1.96 16.82
CA ASP A 253 -1.81 -3.27 17.20
C ASP A 253 -1.30 -4.39 16.27
N ILE A 254 -1.08 -4.08 14.98
CA ILE A 254 -0.35 -4.97 14.07
C ILE A 254 1.10 -5.15 14.52
N GLY A 255 1.81 -4.03 14.76
CA GLY A 255 3.24 -4.04 15.05
C GLY A 255 3.62 -4.65 16.40
N ILE A 256 2.71 -4.67 17.37
CA ILE A 256 2.93 -5.35 18.66
C ILE A 256 2.38 -6.79 18.69
N GLY A 257 1.99 -7.34 17.55
CA GLY A 257 1.55 -8.72 17.41
C GLY A 257 0.18 -9.03 18.06
N ILE A 258 -0.72 -8.03 18.17
CA ILE A 258 -2.10 -8.26 18.65
C ILE A 258 -3.04 -8.54 17.46
N LEU A 259 -2.80 -7.87 16.33
CA LEU A 259 -3.64 -7.94 15.16
C LEU A 259 -2.91 -8.65 14.02
N PRO A 260 -3.30 -9.89 13.70
CA PRO A 260 -2.65 -10.66 12.63
C PRO A 260 -3.11 -10.24 11.23
N LEU A 261 -2.24 -10.41 10.24
CA LEU A 261 -2.50 -10.23 8.81
C LEU A 261 -2.62 -11.57 8.10
N GLY A 262 -3.49 -11.67 7.12
CA GLY A 262 -3.68 -12.86 6.29
C GLY A 262 -4.49 -13.96 6.96
N SER A 263 -4.28 -15.19 6.52
CA SER A 263 -5.03 -16.37 6.96
C SER A 263 -4.25 -17.22 7.97
N GLY A 264 -4.98 -18.00 8.76
CA GLY A 264 -4.40 -18.94 9.71
C GLY A 264 -3.96 -18.30 11.04
N SER A 265 -4.59 -17.21 11.47
CA SER A 265 -4.31 -16.58 12.76
C SER A 265 -4.58 -17.52 13.96
N ASN A 266 -5.57 -18.40 13.82
CA ASN A 266 -5.89 -19.43 14.81
C ASN A 266 -4.80 -20.50 15.01
N VAL A 267 -3.84 -20.57 14.10
CA VAL A 267 -2.69 -21.48 14.14
C VAL A 267 -1.35 -20.72 14.24
N GLY A 268 -1.40 -19.47 14.70
CA GLY A 268 -0.21 -18.66 14.99
C GLY A 268 0.44 -17.98 13.79
N ARG A 269 -0.29 -17.81 12.66
CA ARG A 269 0.22 -17.11 11.49
C ARG A 269 -0.21 -15.65 11.44
N GLY A 270 0.57 -14.84 10.71
CA GLY A 270 0.25 -13.45 10.38
C GLY A 270 0.60 -12.42 11.45
N TYR A 271 1.21 -12.83 12.54
CA TYR A 271 1.68 -11.92 13.58
C TYR A 271 2.98 -11.26 13.17
N ILE A 272 3.08 -9.95 13.43
CA ILE A 272 4.22 -9.12 13.08
C ILE A 272 4.87 -8.58 14.35
N SER A 273 6.18 -8.75 14.44
CA SER A 273 7.04 -8.10 15.40
C SER A 273 7.54 -6.79 14.81
N GLY A 274 6.85 -5.70 15.11
CA GLY A 274 7.20 -4.36 14.66
C GLY A 274 8.47 -3.87 15.32
N SER A 275 9.33 -3.25 14.56
CA SER A 275 10.50 -2.54 15.09
C SER A 275 10.22 -1.06 15.28
N GLU A 276 9.54 -0.45 14.32
CA GLU A 276 9.39 1.00 14.24
C GLU A 276 8.05 1.38 13.60
N LEU A 277 7.43 2.45 14.12
CA LEU A 277 6.29 3.10 13.49
C LEU A 277 6.61 4.59 13.32
N LEU A 278 6.71 5.03 12.07
CA LEU A 278 6.97 6.42 11.68
C LEU A 278 5.68 7.10 11.22
N ILE A 279 5.58 8.39 11.54
CA ILE A 279 4.58 9.29 10.96
C ILE A 279 5.36 10.41 10.29
N LYS A 280 5.07 10.65 9.00
CA LYS A 280 5.69 11.71 8.21
C LYS A 280 4.61 12.66 7.70
N GLU A 281 4.97 13.93 7.56
CA GLU A 281 4.21 14.93 6.83
C GLU A 281 5.04 15.30 5.60
N GLY A 282 4.60 14.86 4.42
CA GLY A 282 5.48 14.83 3.26
C GLY A 282 6.74 13.99 3.52
N THR A 283 7.91 14.63 3.45
CA THR A 283 9.21 13.98 3.73
C THR A 283 9.63 14.04 5.18
N ASP A 284 9.05 14.93 5.99
CA ASP A 284 9.49 15.21 7.35
C ASP A 284 8.94 14.21 8.35
N VAL A 285 9.80 13.63 9.15
CA VAL A 285 9.40 12.74 10.25
C VAL A 285 8.85 13.57 11.40
N VAL A 286 7.53 13.57 11.59
CA VAL A 286 6.83 14.31 12.64
C VAL A 286 6.63 13.51 13.93
N ALA A 287 6.66 12.17 13.84
CA ALA A 287 6.66 11.30 15.02
C ALA A 287 7.31 9.95 14.74
N LYS A 288 7.93 9.38 15.77
CA LYS A 288 8.60 8.08 15.74
C LYS A 288 8.36 7.29 17.01
N ILE A 289 7.98 6.03 16.86
CA ILE A 289 7.75 5.08 17.95
C ILE A 289 8.65 3.86 17.76
N ASP A 290 9.50 3.57 18.72
CA ASP A 290 10.20 2.28 18.82
C ASP A 290 9.25 1.27 19.48
N LEU A 291 8.76 0.33 18.68
CA LEU A 291 7.79 -0.67 19.12
C LEU A 291 8.44 -1.76 19.99
N LYS A 292 9.73 -2.03 19.80
CA LYS A 292 10.47 -3.01 20.61
C LYS A 292 10.69 -2.49 22.02
N LYS A 293 11.11 -1.23 22.15
CA LYS A 293 11.29 -0.56 23.45
C LYS A 293 9.99 -0.04 24.05
N LYS A 294 8.91 0.00 23.25
CA LYS A 294 7.59 0.58 23.60
C LYS A 294 7.72 2.04 24.02
N GLN A 295 8.52 2.80 23.31
CA GLN A 295 8.83 4.20 23.62
C GLN A 295 8.56 5.10 22.42
N VAL A 296 8.07 6.29 22.70
CA VAL A 296 8.00 7.38 21.72
C VAL A 296 9.36 8.07 21.69
N GLU A 297 10.06 8.00 20.57
CA GLU A 297 11.37 8.64 20.41
C GLU A 297 11.24 10.12 20.05
N THR A 298 10.28 10.46 19.16
CA THR A 298 10.01 11.85 18.75
C THR A 298 8.51 12.06 18.55
N GLY A 299 8.04 13.33 18.64
CA GLY A 299 6.68 13.72 18.32
C GLY A 299 5.62 13.31 19.35
N ALA A 300 5.97 13.19 20.64
CA ALA A 300 5.03 12.78 21.69
C ALA A 300 3.78 13.65 21.78
N ASP A 301 3.91 14.98 21.57
CA ASP A 301 2.78 15.91 21.60
C ASP A 301 1.83 15.63 20.43
N ARG A 302 2.37 15.41 19.22
CA ARG A 302 1.62 15.09 18.02
C ARG A 302 0.84 13.77 18.18
N ILE A 303 1.50 12.75 18.69
CA ILE A 303 0.86 11.45 19.01
C ILE A 303 -0.28 11.64 20.03
N SER A 304 -0.02 12.40 21.12
CA SER A 304 -1.03 12.69 22.13
C SER A 304 -2.24 13.43 21.55
N GLU A 305 -2.02 14.38 20.65
CA GLU A 305 -3.07 15.10 19.95
C GLU A 305 -3.93 14.16 19.09
N TYR A 306 -3.32 13.27 18.28
CA TYR A 306 -4.04 12.28 17.47
C TYR A 306 -4.85 11.31 18.34
N LEU A 307 -4.26 10.80 19.42
CA LEU A 307 -4.96 9.89 20.33
C LEU A 307 -6.13 10.56 21.08
N LYS A 308 -6.01 11.85 21.42
CA LYS A 308 -7.10 12.63 22.03
C LYS A 308 -8.22 12.89 21.02
N ALA A 309 -7.89 13.22 19.77
CA ALA A 309 -8.87 13.46 18.72
C ALA A 309 -9.68 12.20 18.34
N ALA A 310 -9.09 11.01 18.52
CA ALA A 310 -9.75 9.73 18.25
C ALA A 310 -10.71 9.27 19.37
N LYS A 311 -11.27 10.19 20.16
CA LYS A 311 -12.33 9.93 21.17
C LYS A 311 -13.60 10.67 20.76
N ALA A 312 -14.77 10.14 21.12
CA ALA A 312 -15.99 10.91 21.11
C ALA A 312 -15.86 12.12 22.08
N ARG A 313 -16.44 13.23 21.69
CA ARG A 313 -16.53 14.44 22.53
C ARG A 313 -17.46 14.22 23.72
#